data_f30f9b43cdae1e44bc3b83ac3d76598c
#
_entry.id   f30f9b43cdae1e44bc3b83ac3d76598c
#
_cell.length_a   1.000
_cell.length_b   1.000
_cell.length_c   1.000
_cell.angle_alpha   90.00
_cell.angle_beta   90.00
_cell.angle_gamma   90.00
#
_symmetry.space_group_name_H-M   'P 1'
#
loop_
_entity.id
_entity.type
_entity.pdbx_description
1 polymer ?
#
loop_
_entity_poly.entity_id
_entity_poly.type
_entity_poly.pdbx_seq_one_letter_code
_entity_poly.pdbx_strand_id
1 'polypeptide(L)'
;FTLFKYLQVSPSVNYTERWYTRKVNQHYNEAEHELEALPGDTLNGFYRVSNYSASLSLSTKLYGMYKPLFAKKKEIQIRHVFTPQVSLSGAPGFSKYWEEYTDYNGNTQYYSPFTGQPYGVPSREGSGTVSFSISNNLEMKYYDAKKDTLKKVSLIDEFGASMSYNMAAKERPWSDLSMNLRLKLTKNYTFNMNASFATYAYTFDKSGNVVTSNRTEWSYGRFGRFQGYGSSFNYTFNNDTWKKWFGPKEEQGKDKKKGDEEDEDSDGSDEEEATTKKVEKAAADADGYQVFKMPWSLSLSYSFNIREDRSKPINRHSMRYPYTYTHNINANGNVKISNNWSLSFNSGYDFQAKEITQTSCTITRDLHCFNLSAS
;
A
#
# COMPACT_ATOMS: atom_id res chain seq x y z
N PHE A 1 19.63 10.35 12.84
CA PHE A 1 20.00 10.81 14.18
C PHE A 1 18.85 11.58 14.83
N THR A 2 18.87 11.66 16.16
CA THR A 2 17.82 12.34 16.92
C THR A 2 18.31 13.69 17.41
N LEU A 3 17.61 14.75 17.05
CA LEU A 3 17.88 16.12 17.50
C LEU A 3 16.94 16.49 18.65
N PHE A 4 17.43 17.20 19.67
CA PHE A 4 16.66 17.62 20.85
C PHE A 4 15.87 16.49 21.54
N LYS A 5 16.35 15.24 21.48
CA LYS A 5 15.74 14.03 22.03
C LYS A 5 14.41 13.58 21.40
N TYR A 6 13.75 14.40 20.63
CA TYR A 6 12.39 14.13 20.12
C TYR A 6 12.26 14.18 18.60
N LEU A 7 13.11 14.96 17.92
CA LEU A 7 13.05 15.15 16.48
C LEU A 7 14.00 14.14 15.81
N GLN A 8 13.46 13.18 15.13
CA GLN A 8 14.23 12.25 14.29
C GLN A 8 14.52 12.92 12.95
N VAL A 9 15.79 13.01 12.62
CA VAL A 9 16.30 13.60 11.38
C VAL A 9 17.01 12.51 10.58
N SER A 10 16.55 12.25 9.38
CA SER A 10 17.05 11.19 8.50
C SER A 10 17.44 11.79 7.14
N PRO A 11 18.69 12.26 6.99
CA PRO A 11 19.22 12.63 5.70
C PRO A 11 19.56 11.38 4.89
N SER A 12 19.35 11.45 3.58
CA SER A 12 19.72 10.40 2.64
C SER A 12 20.24 11.04 1.35
N VAL A 13 21.31 10.49 0.83
CA VAL A 13 21.85 10.87 -0.48
C VAL A 13 22.00 9.58 -1.29
N ASN A 14 21.39 9.57 -2.45
CA ASN A 14 21.48 8.47 -3.39
C ASN A 14 22.34 8.91 -4.57
N TYR A 15 23.36 8.14 -4.88
CA TYR A 15 24.18 8.30 -6.05
C TYR A 15 24.09 7.05 -6.91
N THR A 16 23.80 7.22 -8.19
CA THR A 16 23.73 6.12 -9.14
C THR A 16 24.65 6.42 -10.30
N GLU A 17 25.42 5.45 -10.69
CA GLU A 17 26.29 5.53 -11.85
C GLU A 17 26.02 4.35 -12.77
N ARG A 18 25.95 4.65 -14.07
CA ARG A 18 25.71 3.67 -15.12
C ARG A 18 26.83 3.78 -16.12
N TRP A 19 27.32 2.65 -16.53
CA TRP A 19 28.40 2.55 -17.51
C TRP A 19 27.85 1.92 -18.78
N TYR A 20 28.02 2.62 -19.89
CA TYR A 20 27.59 2.17 -21.18
C TYR A 20 28.79 2.01 -22.10
N THR A 21 28.75 0.99 -22.97
CA THR A 21 29.79 0.70 -23.96
C THR A 21 29.51 1.34 -25.30
N ARG A 22 28.32 1.94 -25.44
CA ARG A 22 27.92 2.65 -26.67
C ARG A 22 26.93 3.76 -26.33
N LYS A 23 26.88 4.76 -27.20
CA LYS A 23 25.81 5.74 -27.30
C LYS A 23 25.31 5.79 -28.74
N VAL A 24 24.04 6.18 -28.94
CA VAL A 24 23.44 6.27 -30.29
C VAL A 24 22.96 7.70 -30.49
N ASN A 25 23.60 8.41 -31.39
CA ASN A 25 23.11 9.71 -31.82
C ASN A 25 21.87 9.49 -32.70
N GLN A 26 20.97 10.43 -32.70
CA GLN A 26 19.76 10.38 -33.52
C GLN A 26 19.60 11.69 -34.28
N HIS A 27 19.05 11.60 -35.46
CA HIS A 27 18.74 12.73 -36.31
C HIS A 27 17.24 12.79 -36.54
N TYR A 28 16.69 13.99 -36.60
CA TYR A 28 15.28 14.17 -36.92
C TYR A 28 15.05 14.02 -38.41
N ASN A 29 14.22 13.05 -38.80
CA ASN A 29 13.80 12.85 -40.18
C ASN A 29 12.52 13.67 -40.46
N GLU A 30 12.64 14.73 -41.27
CA GLU A 30 11.50 15.60 -41.59
C GLU A 30 10.40 14.90 -42.39
N ALA A 31 10.74 13.86 -43.17
CA ALA A 31 9.78 13.14 -43.99
C ALA A 31 8.91 12.18 -43.19
N GLU A 32 9.47 11.55 -42.17
CA GLU A 32 8.78 10.59 -41.32
C GLU A 32 8.31 11.19 -39.97
N HIS A 33 8.74 12.42 -39.66
CA HIS A 33 8.48 13.12 -38.41
C HIS A 33 8.94 12.37 -37.14
N GLU A 34 9.99 11.56 -37.27
CA GLU A 34 10.54 10.73 -36.20
C GLU A 34 12.06 10.92 -36.06
N LEU A 35 12.58 10.54 -34.89
CA LEU A 35 14.02 10.43 -34.65
C LEU A 35 14.52 9.09 -35.15
N GLU A 36 15.53 9.11 -36.01
CA GLU A 36 16.18 7.92 -36.53
C GLU A 36 17.67 7.92 -36.25
N ALA A 37 18.24 6.72 -36.15
CA ALA A 37 19.69 6.51 -36.09
C ALA A 37 20.18 5.97 -37.43
N LEU A 38 21.08 6.70 -38.07
CA LEU A 38 21.68 6.28 -39.33
C LEU A 38 22.83 5.27 -39.10
N PRO A 39 23.20 4.48 -40.14
CA PRO A 39 24.39 3.66 -40.06
C PRO A 39 25.63 4.51 -39.75
N GLY A 40 26.29 4.25 -38.61
CA GLY A 40 27.42 5.03 -38.12
C GLY A 40 27.14 5.92 -36.92
N ASP A 41 25.89 6.17 -36.58
CA ASP A 41 25.50 6.97 -35.38
C ASP A 41 25.73 6.24 -34.07
N THR A 42 25.96 4.94 -34.13
CA THR A 42 26.34 4.16 -32.93
C THR A 42 27.83 4.34 -32.67
N LEU A 43 28.13 5.07 -31.62
CA LEU A 43 29.49 5.32 -31.17
C LEU A 43 29.84 4.37 -30.03
N ASN A 44 30.82 3.48 -30.30
CA ASN A 44 31.35 2.57 -29.29
C ASN A 44 32.40 3.28 -28.43
N GLY A 45 32.35 3.07 -27.13
CA GLY A 45 33.26 3.70 -26.18
C GLY A 45 32.81 3.47 -24.76
N PHE A 46 33.55 3.96 -23.79
CA PHE A 46 33.17 3.92 -22.38
C PHE A 46 32.50 5.24 -21.99
N TYR A 47 31.21 5.16 -21.65
CA TYR A 47 30.42 6.31 -21.30
C TYR A 47 29.88 6.15 -19.88
N ARG A 48 30.10 7.18 -19.07
CA ARG A 48 29.69 7.24 -17.68
C ARG A 48 28.49 8.20 -17.54
N VAL A 49 27.36 7.68 -17.10
CA VAL A 49 26.14 8.44 -16.82
C VAL A 49 25.84 8.36 -15.33
N SER A 50 25.89 9.48 -14.65
CA SER A 50 25.68 9.54 -13.20
C SER A 50 24.55 10.50 -12.86
N ASN A 51 23.81 10.16 -11.81
CA ASN A 51 22.82 11.05 -11.19
C ASN A 51 22.86 10.91 -9.68
N TYR A 52 22.41 11.93 -9.02
CA TYR A 52 22.27 11.93 -7.56
C TYR A 52 21.00 12.65 -7.14
N SER A 53 20.48 12.26 -5.98
CA SER A 53 19.36 12.89 -5.31
C SER A 53 19.63 12.96 -3.81
N ALA A 54 19.09 13.97 -3.17
CA ALA A 54 19.17 14.12 -1.73
C ALA A 54 17.77 14.19 -1.14
N SER A 55 17.60 13.63 0.05
CA SER A 55 16.39 13.77 0.83
C SER A 55 16.68 13.99 2.31
N LEU A 56 15.78 14.73 2.94
CA LEU A 56 15.81 15.00 4.37
C LEU A 56 14.42 14.72 4.93
N SER A 57 14.32 13.77 5.85
CA SER A 57 13.06 13.47 6.52
C SER A 57 13.14 13.86 7.99
N LEU A 58 12.12 14.58 8.44
CA LEU A 58 11.95 15.06 9.81
C LEU A 58 10.67 14.44 10.37
N SER A 59 10.77 13.72 11.49
CA SER A 59 9.61 13.17 12.16
C SER A 59 9.74 13.24 13.68
N THR A 60 8.60 13.27 14.35
CA THR A 60 8.55 13.19 15.80
C THR A 60 7.38 12.34 16.25
N LYS A 61 7.45 11.77 17.46
CA LYS A 61 6.36 11.02 18.06
C LYS A 61 5.84 11.74 19.29
N LEU A 62 4.58 12.15 19.23
CA LEU A 62 3.88 12.78 20.34
C LEU A 62 2.94 11.76 20.98
N TYR A 63 3.03 11.65 22.30
CA TYR A 63 2.23 10.68 23.07
C TYR A 63 1.19 11.41 23.90
N GLY A 64 -0.08 11.05 23.72
CA GLY A 64 -1.19 11.46 24.55
C GLY A 64 -1.72 10.29 25.38
N MET A 65 -2.01 10.52 26.65
CA MET A 65 -2.64 9.54 27.52
C MET A 65 -3.98 10.08 28.00
N TYR A 66 -5.06 9.40 27.66
CA TYR A 66 -6.42 9.83 28.00
C TYR A 66 -7.11 8.83 28.89
N LYS A 67 -7.84 9.33 29.89
CA LYS A 67 -8.77 8.53 30.71
C LYS A 67 -10.19 8.95 30.34
N PRO A 68 -11.01 8.07 29.74
CA PRO A 68 -12.38 8.43 29.37
C PRO A 68 -13.22 8.80 30.58
N LEU A 69 -13.96 9.90 30.51
CA LEU A 69 -14.79 10.39 31.61
C LEU A 69 -15.92 9.41 32.03
N PHE A 70 -16.40 8.61 31.06
CA PHE A 70 -17.44 7.60 31.31
C PHE A 70 -16.91 6.32 31.96
N ALA A 71 -15.59 6.15 32.04
CA ALA A 71 -14.96 4.95 32.54
C ALA A 71 -14.43 5.08 33.99
N LYS A 72 -15.03 5.96 34.80
CA LYS A 72 -14.57 6.25 36.17
C LYS A 72 -14.45 5.01 37.10
N LYS A 73 -15.17 3.91 36.82
CA LYS A 73 -15.12 2.64 37.57
C LYS A 73 -14.27 1.55 36.91
N LYS A 74 -13.71 1.77 35.70
CA LYS A 74 -12.86 0.81 35.03
C LYS A 74 -11.51 1.45 34.78
N GLU A 75 -10.43 0.73 35.02
CA GLU A 75 -9.06 1.17 34.72
C GLU A 75 -8.82 1.15 33.20
N ILE A 76 -9.48 2.08 32.48
CA ILE A 76 -9.31 2.24 31.05
C ILE A 76 -8.35 3.40 30.80
N GLN A 77 -7.30 3.13 30.04
CA GLN A 77 -6.34 4.13 29.58
C GLN A 77 -6.25 4.05 28.05
N ILE A 78 -6.36 5.20 27.39
CA ILE A 78 -6.19 5.30 25.93
C ILE A 78 -4.87 6.01 25.67
N ARG A 79 -3.99 5.33 24.92
CA ARG A 79 -2.74 5.90 24.42
C ARG A 79 -2.94 6.33 22.98
N HIS A 80 -2.69 7.58 22.70
CA HIS A 80 -2.64 8.15 21.36
C HIS A 80 -1.19 8.42 20.99
N VAL A 81 -0.77 7.92 19.85
CA VAL A 81 0.54 8.22 19.27
C VAL A 81 0.30 9.01 17.99
N PHE A 82 0.74 10.27 17.98
CA PHE A 82 0.67 11.15 16.82
C PHE A 82 2.07 11.33 16.25
N THR A 83 2.26 10.97 14.99
CA THR A 83 3.55 11.03 14.29
C THR A 83 3.45 11.93 13.07
N PRO A 84 3.72 13.23 13.18
CA PRO A 84 3.89 14.12 12.05
C PRO A 84 5.26 13.89 11.40
N GLN A 85 5.29 13.96 10.08
CA GLN A 85 6.49 13.85 9.29
C GLN A 85 6.48 14.86 8.16
N VAL A 86 7.62 15.49 7.95
CA VAL A 86 7.88 16.36 6.79
C VAL A 86 9.12 15.82 6.10
N SER A 87 9.05 15.59 4.80
CA SER A 87 10.21 15.18 4.01
C SER A 87 10.43 16.11 2.83
N LEU A 88 11.67 16.50 2.64
CA LEU A 88 12.16 17.27 1.51
C LEU A 88 13.01 16.34 0.66
N SER A 89 12.74 16.26 -0.63
CA SER A 89 13.55 15.49 -1.58
C SER A 89 13.80 16.31 -2.84
N GLY A 90 14.96 16.14 -3.45
CA GLY A 90 15.30 16.84 -4.66
C GLY A 90 16.46 16.20 -5.41
N ALA A 91 16.47 16.44 -6.70
CA ALA A 91 17.57 16.11 -7.60
C ALA A 91 17.77 17.24 -8.59
N PRO A 92 19.01 17.59 -8.94
CA PRO A 92 19.27 18.54 -10.02
C PRO A 92 18.87 17.95 -11.37
N GLY A 93 18.76 18.81 -12.37
CA GLY A 93 18.61 18.36 -13.76
C GLY A 93 19.95 17.88 -14.32
N PHE A 94 19.87 16.83 -15.13
CA PHE A 94 21.05 16.22 -15.78
C PHE A 94 21.03 16.46 -17.29
N SER A 95 20.83 17.72 -17.69
CA SER A 95 20.73 18.16 -19.11
C SER A 95 21.94 17.75 -19.95
N LYS A 96 23.13 17.56 -19.34
CA LYS A 96 24.36 17.12 -20.03
C LYS A 96 24.27 15.74 -20.72
N TYR A 97 23.26 14.94 -20.42
CA TYR A 97 23.02 13.66 -21.05
C TYR A 97 21.89 13.72 -22.09
N TRP A 98 21.46 14.92 -22.43
CA TRP A 98 20.38 15.19 -23.36
C TRP A 98 20.88 16.11 -24.47
N GLU A 99 20.48 15.82 -25.68
CA GLU A 99 20.74 16.61 -26.87
C GLU A 99 19.43 17.21 -27.37
N GLU A 100 19.50 18.36 -28.02
CA GLU A 100 18.34 19.06 -28.55
C GLU A 100 18.21 18.86 -30.07
N TYR A 101 16.98 18.86 -30.54
CA TYR A 101 16.66 18.91 -31.94
C TYR A 101 15.41 19.76 -32.18
N THR A 102 15.22 20.23 -33.40
CA THR A 102 14.03 20.99 -33.76
C THR A 102 13.07 20.08 -34.52
N ASP A 103 11.83 19.99 -34.09
CA ASP A 103 10.79 19.23 -34.77
C ASP A 103 10.25 20.00 -36.01
N TYR A 104 9.37 19.35 -36.79
CA TYR A 104 8.83 19.95 -38.02
C TYR A 104 7.94 21.20 -37.73
N ASN A 105 7.43 21.37 -36.49
CA ASN A 105 6.67 22.54 -36.06
C ASN A 105 7.58 23.70 -35.61
N GLY A 106 8.90 23.53 -35.65
CA GLY A 106 9.85 24.52 -35.15
C GLY A 106 10.02 24.50 -33.62
N ASN A 107 9.50 23.49 -32.91
CA ASN A 107 9.68 23.39 -31.48
C ASN A 107 10.98 22.65 -31.14
N THR A 108 11.67 23.15 -30.12
CA THR A 108 12.84 22.47 -29.56
C THR A 108 12.40 21.27 -28.73
N GLN A 109 12.87 20.10 -29.08
CA GLN A 109 12.67 18.82 -28.41
C GLN A 109 14.02 18.28 -27.92
N TYR A 110 13.97 17.26 -27.08
CA TYR A 110 15.16 16.69 -26.46
C TYR A 110 15.14 15.17 -26.51
N TYR A 111 16.28 14.60 -26.84
CA TYR A 111 16.49 13.16 -26.76
C TYR A 111 17.79 12.86 -26.00
N SER A 112 17.95 11.61 -25.57
CA SER A 112 19.23 11.19 -25.00
C SER A 112 19.88 10.11 -25.84
N PRO A 113 21.17 10.25 -26.18
CA PRO A 113 21.94 9.20 -26.87
C PRO A 113 22.01 7.86 -26.11
N PHE A 114 21.58 7.83 -24.86
CA PHE A 114 21.52 6.64 -24.02
C PHE A 114 20.12 6.02 -23.93
N THR A 115 19.14 6.55 -24.65
CA THR A 115 17.80 5.96 -24.75
C THR A 115 17.89 4.57 -25.42
N GLY A 116 17.06 3.62 -24.93
CA GLY A 116 17.10 2.24 -25.44
C GLY A 116 18.22 1.36 -24.87
N GLN A 117 19.04 1.88 -23.98
CA GLN A 117 20.02 1.09 -23.22
C GLN A 117 19.32 0.35 -22.04
N PRO A 118 19.94 -0.71 -21.47
CA PRO A 118 19.34 -1.53 -20.40
C PRO A 118 18.93 -0.75 -19.16
N TYR A 119 19.56 0.40 -18.90
CA TYR A 119 19.26 1.25 -17.75
C TYR A 119 18.71 2.60 -18.22
N GLY A 120 17.77 3.15 -17.46
CA GLY A 120 17.15 4.43 -17.79
C GLY A 120 18.12 5.63 -17.73
N VAL A 121 17.77 6.70 -18.43
CA VAL A 121 18.51 7.95 -18.45
C VAL A 121 18.06 8.86 -17.32
N PRO A 122 18.96 9.61 -16.63
CA PRO A 122 18.57 10.61 -15.65
C PRO A 122 17.68 11.71 -16.24
N SER A 123 16.75 12.23 -15.45
CA SER A 123 15.87 13.32 -15.89
C SER A 123 16.66 14.55 -16.33
N ARG A 124 16.26 15.17 -17.44
CA ARG A 124 16.83 16.42 -17.92
C ARG A 124 16.58 17.57 -16.97
N GLU A 125 15.38 17.60 -16.41
CA GLU A 125 14.94 18.66 -15.50
C GLU A 125 15.15 18.27 -14.03
N GLY A 126 15.41 19.27 -13.21
CA GLY A 126 15.50 19.08 -11.77
C GLY A 126 14.13 18.78 -11.15
N SER A 127 14.14 18.10 -10.06
CA SER A 127 12.94 17.79 -9.26
C SER A 127 13.12 18.24 -7.82
N GLY A 128 12.02 18.65 -7.20
CA GLY A 128 11.99 19.02 -5.80
C GLY A 128 10.59 18.80 -5.24
N THR A 129 10.49 18.10 -4.12
CA THR A 129 9.19 17.78 -3.49
C THR A 129 9.29 17.93 -1.99
N VAL A 130 8.32 18.62 -1.40
CA VAL A 130 8.08 18.64 0.04
C VAL A 130 6.84 17.77 0.29
N SER A 131 6.97 16.74 1.11
CA SER A 131 5.86 15.88 1.49
C SER A 131 5.52 16.05 2.96
N PHE A 132 4.24 16.15 3.24
CA PHE A 132 3.66 16.24 4.57
C PHE A 132 2.86 14.99 4.83
N SER A 133 3.10 14.33 5.93
CA SER A 133 2.30 13.19 6.36
C SER A 133 2.09 13.21 7.87
N ILE A 134 0.94 12.70 8.26
CA ILE A 134 0.61 12.45 9.66
C ILE A 134 0.17 11.01 9.80
N SER A 135 0.58 10.37 10.88
CA SER A 135 0.11 9.05 11.26
C SER A 135 -0.35 9.09 12.72
N ASN A 136 -1.50 8.49 12.96
CA ASN A 136 -2.12 8.40 14.28
C ASN A 136 -2.40 6.94 14.61
N ASN A 137 -2.07 6.54 15.84
CA ASN A 137 -2.40 5.24 16.38
C ASN A 137 -3.11 5.44 17.73
N LEU A 138 -4.22 4.73 17.93
CA LEU A 138 -4.96 4.74 19.18
C LEU A 138 -5.04 3.33 19.76
N GLU A 139 -4.52 3.16 20.97
CA GLU A 139 -4.55 1.92 21.72
C GLU A 139 -5.25 2.11 23.05
N MET A 140 -6.02 1.12 23.45
CA MET A 140 -6.71 1.09 24.73
C MET A 140 -6.16 -0.04 25.58
N LYS A 141 -5.80 0.28 26.82
CA LYS A 141 -5.55 -0.71 27.87
C LYS A 141 -6.73 -0.74 28.82
N TYR A 142 -7.20 -1.93 29.16
CA TYR A 142 -8.26 -2.12 30.14
C TYR A 142 -8.00 -3.37 30.98
N TYR A 143 -8.46 -3.32 32.22
CA TYR A 143 -8.37 -4.46 33.13
C TYR A 143 -9.53 -5.43 32.89
N ASP A 144 -9.20 -6.69 32.60
CA ASP A 144 -10.19 -7.77 32.47
C ASP A 144 -10.34 -8.52 33.79
N ALA A 145 -11.37 -8.17 34.55
CA ALA A 145 -11.65 -8.76 35.86
C ALA A 145 -11.89 -10.29 35.83
N LYS A 146 -12.20 -10.88 34.67
CA LYS A 146 -12.39 -12.33 34.54
C LYS A 146 -11.08 -13.10 34.46
N LYS A 147 -10.03 -12.48 33.93
CA LYS A 147 -8.71 -13.09 33.72
C LYS A 147 -7.64 -12.51 34.63
N ASP A 148 -7.99 -11.50 35.47
CA ASP A 148 -7.05 -10.78 36.35
C ASP A 148 -5.82 -10.23 35.59
N THR A 149 -6.03 -9.74 34.35
CA THR A 149 -4.94 -9.28 33.48
C THR A 149 -5.29 -7.97 32.81
N LEU A 150 -4.26 -7.15 32.52
CA LEU A 150 -4.36 -5.98 31.67
C LEU A 150 -4.36 -6.40 30.20
N LYS A 151 -5.42 -6.08 29.50
CA LYS A 151 -5.51 -6.31 28.06
C LYS A 151 -5.27 -5.02 27.27
N LYS A 152 -4.56 -5.16 26.16
CA LYS A 152 -4.31 -4.11 25.19
C LYS A 152 -5.12 -4.39 23.94
N VAL A 153 -5.84 -3.39 23.44
CA VAL A 153 -6.62 -3.46 22.20
C VAL A 153 -6.31 -2.23 21.36
N SER A 154 -5.99 -2.44 20.10
CA SER A 154 -5.90 -1.34 19.12
C SER A 154 -7.30 -0.86 18.79
N LEU A 155 -7.59 0.43 18.98
CA LEU A 155 -8.83 1.07 18.55
C LEU A 155 -8.71 1.56 17.13
N ILE A 156 -7.60 2.24 16.82
CA ILE A 156 -7.21 2.67 15.48
C ILE A 156 -5.77 2.21 15.31
N ASP A 157 -5.57 1.25 14.44
CA ASP A 157 -4.24 0.73 14.17
C ASP A 157 -3.41 1.76 13.41
N GLU A 158 -4.03 2.42 12.43
CA GLU A 158 -3.42 3.51 11.70
C GLU A 158 -4.49 4.45 11.14
N PHE A 159 -4.34 5.74 11.36
CA PHE A 159 -5.02 6.79 10.62
C PHE A 159 -3.98 7.75 10.08
N GLY A 160 -3.82 7.74 8.75
CA GLY A 160 -2.85 8.54 8.03
C GLY A 160 -3.51 9.58 7.14
N ALA A 161 -2.81 10.70 6.94
CA ALA A 161 -3.12 11.64 5.88
C ALA A 161 -1.82 12.16 5.30
N SER A 162 -1.77 12.32 3.98
CA SER A 162 -0.56 12.75 3.27
C SER A 162 -0.88 13.65 2.09
N MET A 163 0.01 14.60 1.85
CA MET A 163 -0.03 15.55 0.75
C MET A 163 1.40 16.00 0.42
N SER A 164 1.65 16.37 -0.82
CA SER A 164 2.96 16.87 -1.25
C SER A 164 2.86 18.14 -2.06
N TYR A 165 3.95 18.88 -2.05
CA TYR A 165 4.16 20.09 -2.84
C TYR A 165 5.36 19.89 -3.77
N ASN A 166 5.13 19.96 -5.07
CA ASN A 166 6.18 19.87 -6.10
C ASN A 166 6.75 21.27 -6.38
N MET A 167 7.96 21.53 -5.91
CA MET A 167 8.64 22.81 -6.08
C MET A 167 9.07 23.08 -7.52
N ALA A 168 9.20 22.05 -8.35
CA ALA A 168 9.57 22.18 -9.75
C ALA A 168 8.37 22.39 -10.68
N ALA A 169 7.15 22.19 -10.19
CA ALA A 169 5.95 22.38 -10.98
C ALA A 169 5.64 23.84 -11.23
N LYS A 170 5.50 24.23 -12.49
CA LYS A 170 5.09 25.59 -12.88
C LYS A 170 3.62 25.86 -12.58
N GLU A 171 2.79 24.83 -12.62
CA GLU A 171 1.36 24.87 -12.37
C GLU A 171 0.96 23.75 -11.44
N ARG A 172 -0.04 23.97 -10.62
CA ARG A 172 -0.65 22.95 -9.74
C ARG A 172 0.37 22.18 -8.90
N PRO A 173 1.17 22.86 -8.08
CA PRO A 173 2.26 22.23 -7.33
C PRO A 173 1.79 21.27 -6.22
N TRP A 174 0.56 21.41 -5.69
CA TRP A 174 0.03 20.56 -4.64
C TRP A 174 -0.52 19.23 -5.21
N SER A 175 -0.17 18.14 -4.57
CA SER A 175 -0.82 16.85 -4.83
C SER A 175 -2.24 16.80 -4.25
N ASP A 176 -2.97 15.78 -4.60
CA ASP A 176 -4.22 15.45 -3.92
C ASP A 176 -3.95 15.01 -2.48
N LEU A 177 -4.92 15.27 -1.58
CA LEU A 177 -4.88 14.81 -0.20
C LEU A 177 -5.34 13.34 -0.16
N SER A 178 -4.46 12.46 0.29
CA SER A 178 -4.76 11.05 0.52
C SER A 178 -4.94 10.80 2.01
N MET A 179 -5.98 10.04 2.36
CA MET A 179 -6.27 9.63 3.74
C MET A 179 -6.44 8.12 3.78
N ASN A 180 -5.90 7.49 4.81
CA ASN A 180 -6.03 6.06 5.06
C ASN A 180 -6.40 5.81 6.52
N LEU A 181 -7.27 4.82 6.73
CA LEU A 181 -7.66 4.34 8.05
C LEU A 181 -7.59 2.82 8.05
N ARG A 182 -6.89 2.27 9.03
CA ARG A 182 -6.83 0.83 9.28
C ARG A 182 -7.31 0.53 10.70
N LEU A 183 -8.33 -0.33 10.78
CA LEU A 183 -8.88 -0.82 12.05
C LEU A 183 -8.60 -2.32 12.14
N LYS A 184 -7.88 -2.74 13.17
CA LYS A 184 -7.66 -4.15 13.46
C LYS A 184 -8.54 -4.55 14.64
N LEU A 185 -9.77 -4.98 14.34
CA LEU A 185 -10.78 -5.27 15.36
C LEU A 185 -10.53 -6.59 16.10
N THR A 186 -9.92 -7.56 15.42
CA THR A 186 -9.46 -8.84 15.98
C THR A 186 -8.23 -9.33 15.24
N LYS A 187 -7.59 -10.42 15.72
CA LYS A 187 -6.46 -11.06 15.03
C LYS A 187 -6.81 -11.45 13.57
N ASN A 188 -8.07 -11.80 13.31
CA ASN A 188 -8.54 -12.31 12.01
C ASN A 188 -9.39 -11.30 11.23
N TYR A 189 -9.53 -10.07 11.73
CA TYR A 189 -10.45 -9.09 11.18
C TYR A 189 -9.79 -7.73 11.03
N THR A 190 -9.55 -7.34 9.80
CA THR A 190 -8.99 -6.04 9.47
C THR A 190 -9.92 -5.30 8.51
N PHE A 191 -10.16 -4.04 8.81
CA PHE A 191 -10.93 -3.12 7.97
C PHE A 191 -10.04 -1.97 7.54
N ASN A 192 -9.91 -1.77 6.23
CA ASN A 192 -9.14 -0.69 5.65
C ASN A 192 -10.06 0.27 4.91
N MET A 193 -9.80 1.55 5.05
CA MET A 193 -10.46 2.63 4.33
C MET A 193 -9.41 3.56 3.74
N ASN A 194 -9.65 4.02 2.55
CA ASN A 194 -8.86 5.07 1.91
C ASN A 194 -9.80 6.07 1.24
N ALA A 195 -9.44 7.34 1.29
CA ALA A 195 -10.17 8.42 0.64
C ALA A 195 -9.18 9.37 -0.04
N SER A 196 -9.59 9.93 -1.17
CA SER A 196 -8.80 10.89 -1.92
C SER A 196 -9.62 12.15 -2.17
N PHE A 197 -8.98 13.30 -1.96
CA PHE A 197 -9.56 14.61 -2.15
C PHE A 197 -8.68 15.43 -3.07
N ALA A 198 -9.22 15.83 -4.22
CA ALA A 198 -8.51 16.70 -5.14
C ALA A 198 -8.32 18.10 -4.56
N THR A 199 -7.12 18.59 -4.72
CA THR A 199 -6.73 19.94 -4.29
C THR A 199 -7.25 21.01 -5.22
N TYR A 200 -7.36 20.71 -6.52
CA TYR A 200 -7.70 21.68 -7.55
C TYR A 200 -9.13 21.52 -8.06
N ALA A 201 -9.80 22.67 -8.23
CA ALA A 201 -11.16 22.72 -8.76
C ALA A 201 -11.20 22.47 -10.27
N TYR A 202 -12.35 22.00 -10.77
CA TYR A 202 -12.61 21.96 -12.19
C TYR A 202 -13.04 23.32 -12.73
N THR A 203 -12.75 23.57 -13.99
CA THR A 203 -13.22 24.70 -14.78
C THR A 203 -13.48 24.27 -16.23
N PHE A 204 -14.11 25.15 -17.01
CA PHE A 204 -14.24 24.94 -18.44
C PHE A 204 -13.14 25.69 -19.18
N ASP A 205 -12.55 25.08 -20.19
CA ASP A 205 -11.70 25.76 -21.14
C ASP A 205 -12.49 26.59 -22.15
N LYS A 206 -11.80 27.28 -23.07
CA LYS A 206 -12.43 28.09 -24.12
C LYS A 206 -13.29 27.25 -25.09
N SER A 207 -13.03 25.96 -25.20
CA SER A 207 -13.74 25.00 -26.04
C SER A 207 -14.91 24.33 -25.33
N GLY A 208 -15.13 24.63 -24.03
CA GLY A 208 -16.17 24.04 -23.20
C GLY A 208 -15.83 22.67 -22.61
N ASN A 209 -14.58 22.22 -22.70
CA ASN A 209 -14.14 20.99 -22.08
C ASN A 209 -13.81 21.21 -20.61
N VAL A 210 -14.02 20.18 -19.81
CA VAL A 210 -13.68 20.22 -18.39
C VAL A 210 -12.18 20.03 -18.20
N VAL A 211 -11.54 21.01 -17.60
CA VAL A 211 -10.11 20.96 -17.25
C VAL A 211 -9.91 21.24 -15.78
N THR A 212 -8.82 20.73 -15.22
CA THR A 212 -8.41 21.08 -13.86
C THR A 212 -7.82 22.47 -13.84
N SER A 213 -8.38 23.38 -13.04
CA SER A 213 -7.92 24.76 -12.94
C SER A 213 -6.64 24.86 -12.08
N ASN A 214 -5.98 26.01 -12.13
CA ASN A 214 -4.86 26.33 -11.21
C ASN A 214 -5.35 26.84 -9.85
N ARG A 215 -6.67 26.98 -9.65
CA ARG A 215 -7.25 27.42 -8.37
C ARG A 215 -7.53 26.23 -7.48
N THR A 216 -7.11 26.31 -6.24
CA THR A 216 -7.38 25.26 -5.25
C THR A 216 -8.81 25.33 -4.75
N GLU A 217 -9.37 24.19 -4.34
CA GLU A 217 -10.66 24.12 -3.64
C GLU A 217 -10.65 24.99 -2.36
N TRP A 218 -9.50 25.11 -1.72
CA TRP A 218 -9.31 25.95 -0.52
C TRP A 218 -9.57 27.44 -0.79
N SER A 219 -9.22 27.93 -1.99
CA SER A 219 -9.50 29.31 -2.39
C SER A 219 -11.01 29.62 -2.47
N TYR A 220 -11.84 28.56 -2.50
CA TYR A 220 -13.30 28.65 -2.43
C TYR A 220 -13.86 28.32 -1.04
N GLY A 221 -13.00 28.21 -0.01
CA GLY A 221 -13.37 27.83 1.36
C GLY A 221 -13.79 26.36 1.52
N ARG A 222 -13.40 25.48 0.58
CA ARG A 222 -13.72 24.06 0.62
C ARG A 222 -12.50 23.27 1.08
N PHE A 223 -12.73 22.14 1.78
CA PHE A 223 -11.65 21.25 2.24
C PHE A 223 -10.90 20.60 1.09
N GLY A 224 -11.61 20.23 0.04
CA GLY A 224 -11.12 19.52 -1.13
C GLY A 224 -12.29 18.92 -1.91
N ARG A 225 -12.05 18.49 -3.14
CA ARG A 225 -13.05 17.82 -3.94
C ARG A 225 -12.91 16.31 -3.77
N PHE A 226 -13.91 15.67 -3.20
CA PHE A 226 -13.93 14.24 -3.04
C PHE A 226 -13.82 13.54 -4.40
N GLN A 227 -12.79 12.73 -4.58
CA GLN A 227 -12.52 11.97 -5.81
C GLN A 227 -12.95 10.52 -5.69
N GLY A 228 -12.80 9.95 -4.52
CA GLY A 228 -13.12 8.56 -4.30
C GLY A 228 -12.86 8.08 -2.90
N TYR A 229 -13.47 6.95 -2.63
CA TYR A 229 -13.39 6.23 -1.38
C TYR A 229 -13.26 4.74 -1.69
N GLY A 230 -12.35 4.08 -1.01
CA GLY A 230 -12.20 2.63 -1.05
C GLY A 230 -12.28 2.07 0.36
N SER A 231 -12.97 0.96 0.53
CA SER A 231 -12.92 0.18 1.75
C SER A 231 -12.71 -1.29 1.44
N SER A 232 -11.93 -1.96 2.25
CA SER A 232 -11.76 -3.39 2.18
C SER A 232 -11.89 -4.01 3.55
N PHE A 233 -12.47 -5.16 3.54
CA PHE A 233 -12.78 -5.95 4.71
C PHE A 233 -12.20 -7.35 4.48
N ASN A 234 -11.34 -7.79 5.36
CA ASN A 234 -10.72 -9.11 5.26
C ASN A 234 -11.05 -9.92 6.51
N TYR A 235 -11.49 -11.13 6.31
CA TYR A 235 -11.73 -12.08 7.38
C TYR A 235 -11.14 -13.45 7.04
N THR A 236 -10.35 -14.00 7.94
CA THR A 236 -9.73 -15.32 7.77
C THR A 236 -10.38 -16.33 8.69
N PHE A 237 -10.98 -17.34 8.08
CA PHE A 237 -11.50 -18.53 8.75
C PHE A 237 -10.40 -19.60 8.80
N ASN A 238 -10.30 -20.28 9.93
CA ASN A 238 -9.45 -21.44 10.14
C ASN A 238 -10.13 -22.43 11.09
N ASN A 239 -9.47 -23.55 11.37
CA ASN A 239 -9.99 -24.58 12.27
C ASN A 239 -10.45 -24.03 13.63
N ASP A 240 -9.71 -23.09 14.21
CA ASP A 240 -10.01 -22.54 15.53
C ASP A 240 -11.20 -21.58 15.47
N THR A 241 -11.27 -20.78 14.41
CA THR A 241 -12.40 -19.87 14.16
C THR A 241 -13.68 -20.68 13.95
N TRP A 242 -13.59 -21.77 13.16
CA TRP A 242 -14.72 -22.65 12.90
C TRP A 242 -15.24 -23.31 14.16
N LYS A 243 -14.36 -23.89 14.99
CA LYS A 243 -14.71 -24.49 16.29
C LYS A 243 -15.36 -23.48 17.23
N LYS A 244 -14.87 -22.25 17.24
CA LYS A 244 -15.41 -21.19 18.10
C LYS A 244 -16.82 -20.75 17.70
N TRP A 245 -17.16 -20.84 16.41
CA TRP A 245 -18.46 -20.39 15.89
C TRP A 245 -19.48 -21.51 15.77
N PHE A 246 -19.06 -22.69 15.39
CA PHE A 246 -19.90 -23.83 15.03
C PHE A 246 -19.63 -25.09 15.85
N GLY A 247 -18.57 -25.10 16.65
CA GLY A 247 -18.28 -26.23 17.55
C GLY A 247 -19.32 -26.35 18.67
N PRO A 248 -19.55 -27.56 19.21
CA PRO A 248 -20.40 -27.74 20.38
C PRO A 248 -19.87 -26.87 21.53
N LYS A 249 -20.76 -26.14 22.19
CA LYS A 249 -20.41 -25.40 23.41
C LYS A 249 -20.06 -26.44 24.45
N GLU A 250 -18.77 -26.66 24.71
CA GLU A 250 -18.33 -27.41 25.88
C GLU A 250 -18.82 -26.66 27.13
N GLU A 251 -19.67 -27.32 27.91
CA GLU A 251 -20.02 -26.86 29.26
C GLU A 251 -18.73 -26.73 30.05
N GLN A 252 -18.46 -25.52 30.53
CA GLN A 252 -17.28 -25.22 31.34
C GLN A 252 -17.38 -25.99 32.69
N GLY A 253 -17.01 -27.27 32.66
CA GLY A 253 -16.67 -28.05 33.84
C GLY A 253 -15.30 -27.62 34.35
N LYS A 254 -15.26 -27.27 35.62
CA LYS A 254 -14.10 -26.93 36.45
C LYS A 254 -12.93 -27.90 36.21
N ASP A 255 -11.74 -27.34 36.33
CA ASP A 255 -10.42 -27.94 36.42
C ASP A 255 -9.66 -28.16 35.10
N LYS A 256 -8.77 -27.16 34.87
CA LYS A 256 -7.36 -27.47 34.55
C LYS A 256 -6.47 -26.26 34.78
N LYS A 257 -5.56 -26.46 35.71
CA LYS A 257 -4.39 -25.63 35.98
C LYS A 257 -3.38 -25.74 34.86
N LYS A 258 -2.69 -24.60 34.63
CA LYS A 258 -1.36 -24.41 34.02
C LYS A 258 -1.17 -24.66 32.54
N GLY A 259 -0.83 -23.60 31.91
CA GLY A 259 -0.13 -23.47 30.65
C GLY A 259 0.08 -21.99 30.38
N ASP A 260 1.21 -21.45 30.84
CA ASP A 260 1.66 -20.09 30.56
C ASP A 260 1.92 -19.97 29.05
N GLU A 261 1.10 -19.22 28.35
CA GLU A 261 1.45 -18.69 27.03
C GLU A 261 1.75 -17.19 27.22
N GLU A 262 3.02 -16.91 27.26
CA GLU A 262 3.57 -15.56 27.16
C GLU A 262 3.19 -14.99 25.78
N ASP A 263 2.42 -13.92 25.78
CA ASP A 263 2.19 -13.07 24.60
C ASP A 263 3.46 -12.26 24.35
N GLU A 264 4.38 -12.76 23.56
CA GLU A 264 5.45 -11.93 22.98
C GLU A 264 4.87 -11.09 21.84
N ASP A 265 4.87 -9.77 22.07
CA ASP A 265 4.73 -8.73 21.06
C ASP A 265 5.91 -8.83 20.09
N SER A 266 5.75 -9.45 18.93
CA SER A 266 6.67 -9.27 17.81
C SER A 266 6.01 -8.44 16.74
N ASP A 267 6.58 -7.27 16.55
CA ASP A 267 6.42 -6.36 15.42
C ASP A 267 6.75 -7.11 14.12
N GLY A 268 5.87 -6.89 13.12
CA GLY A 268 5.91 -7.68 11.90
C GLY A 268 7.07 -7.38 10.98
N SER A 269 7.75 -8.40 10.60
CA SER A 269 8.33 -8.62 9.27
C SER A 269 8.87 -10.05 9.22
N ASP A 270 8.61 -10.71 8.06
CA ASP A 270 9.20 -12.00 7.67
C ASP A 270 8.60 -13.25 8.30
N GLU A 271 7.46 -13.68 7.76
CA GLU A 271 6.99 -15.06 7.83
C GLU A 271 7.50 -15.87 6.63
N GLU A 272 8.78 -16.18 6.61
CA GLU A 272 9.31 -17.42 6.03
C GLU A 272 10.42 -17.93 6.95
N GLU A 273 10.13 -18.98 7.70
CA GLU A 273 10.96 -19.86 8.51
C GLU A 273 10.54 -19.91 9.98
N ALA A 274 9.53 -20.70 10.29
CA ALA A 274 9.53 -21.46 11.56
C ALA A 274 8.39 -22.50 11.58
N THR A 275 8.44 -23.50 10.74
CA THR A 275 7.68 -24.74 10.96
C THR A 275 8.61 -25.91 11.17
N THR A 276 9.46 -25.86 12.17
CA THR A 276 10.11 -27.05 12.67
C THR A 276 10.09 -27.05 14.19
N LYS A 277 9.36 -28.04 14.70
CA LYS A 277 9.42 -28.63 16.05
C LYS A 277 8.45 -28.12 17.09
N LYS A 278 7.28 -28.73 17.09
CA LYS A 278 6.81 -29.54 18.24
C LYS A 278 5.95 -30.65 17.69
N VAL A 279 6.50 -31.84 17.63
CA VAL A 279 5.72 -33.06 17.47
C VAL A 279 4.95 -33.24 18.78
N GLU A 280 3.79 -32.61 18.88
CA GLU A 280 2.80 -33.03 19.88
C GLU A 280 2.35 -34.43 19.47
N LYS A 281 2.55 -35.40 20.36
CA LYS A 281 2.00 -36.75 20.25
C LYS A 281 0.52 -36.59 19.94
N ALA A 282 0.14 -36.89 18.71
CA ALA A 282 -1.25 -36.88 18.29
C ALA A 282 -2.03 -37.84 19.20
N ALA A 283 -3.11 -37.35 19.78
CA ALA A 283 -4.03 -38.20 20.52
C ALA A 283 -4.53 -39.26 19.55
N ALA A 284 -4.21 -40.54 19.83
CA ALA A 284 -4.75 -41.65 19.11
C ALA A 284 -6.22 -41.85 19.52
N ASP A 285 -7.10 -42.09 18.58
CA ASP A 285 -8.47 -42.46 18.82
C ASP A 285 -8.51 -43.85 19.54
N ALA A 286 -9.65 -44.22 20.14
CA ALA A 286 -9.81 -45.46 20.89
C ALA A 286 -9.39 -46.72 20.11
N ASP A 287 -9.38 -46.63 18.79
CA ASP A 287 -8.96 -47.70 17.86
C ASP A 287 -7.49 -47.60 17.39
N GLY A 288 -6.69 -46.69 18.00
CA GLY A 288 -5.26 -46.55 17.72
C GLY A 288 -4.93 -45.78 16.42
N TYR A 289 -5.91 -45.23 15.72
CA TYR A 289 -5.68 -44.39 14.55
C TYR A 289 -5.31 -42.95 14.96
N GLN A 290 -4.27 -42.43 14.35
CA GLN A 290 -3.92 -41.00 14.52
C GLN A 290 -4.96 -40.15 13.79
N VAL A 291 -5.66 -39.29 14.53
CA VAL A 291 -6.59 -38.31 13.95
C VAL A 291 -5.78 -37.30 13.18
N PHE A 292 -5.79 -37.34 11.86
CA PHE A 292 -5.20 -36.32 11.00
C PHE A 292 -6.03 -35.04 11.09
N LYS A 293 -5.48 -34.02 11.74
CA LYS A 293 -6.07 -32.69 11.73
C LYS A 293 -5.71 -32.01 10.40
N MET A 294 -6.68 -31.88 9.52
CA MET A 294 -6.53 -31.18 8.26
C MET A 294 -6.49 -29.66 8.53
N PRO A 295 -5.33 -29.00 8.51
CA PRO A 295 -5.27 -27.55 8.65
C PRO A 295 -5.77 -26.90 7.37
N TRP A 296 -6.70 -25.97 7.51
CA TRP A 296 -7.21 -25.18 6.42
C TRP A 296 -7.36 -23.72 6.84
N SER A 297 -7.28 -22.84 5.86
CA SER A 297 -7.58 -21.41 6.01
C SER A 297 -8.37 -20.95 4.79
N LEU A 298 -9.35 -20.11 5.04
CA LEU A 298 -10.16 -19.44 4.02
C LEU A 298 -10.20 -17.95 4.34
N SER A 299 -9.60 -17.15 3.51
CA SER A 299 -9.62 -15.70 3.60
C SER A 299 -10.66 -15.14 2.64
N LEU A 300 -11.65 -14.45 3.17
CA LEU A 300 -12.65 -13.70 2.41
C LEU A 300 -12.30 -12.22 2.46
N SER A 301 -12.17 -11.63 1.29
CA SER A 301 -11.93 -10.21 1.08
C SER A 301 -13.12 -9.59 0.36
N TYR A 302 -13.79 -8.66 0.99
CA TYR A 302 -14.79 -7.84 0.32
C TYR A 302 -14.24 -6.43 0.13
N SER A 303 -14.34 -5.88 -1.07
CA SER A 303 -13.96 -4.51 -1.35
C SER A 303 -15.11 -3.71 -1.97
N PHE A 304 -15.19 -2.47 -1.55
CA PHE A 304 -16.17 -1.50 -2.03
C PHE A 304 -15.43 -0.21 -2.39
N ASN A 305 -15.65 0.30 -3.61
CA ASN A 305 -15.02 1.52 -4.07
C ASN A 305 -16.05 2.46 -4.67
N ILE A 306 -15.91 3.74 -4.34
CA ILE A 306 -16.63 4.87 -4.96
C ILE A 306 -15.57 5.72 -5.66
N ARG A 307 -15.82 6.13 -6.88
CA ARG A 307 -14.96 7.05 -7.63
C ARG A 307 -15.76 7.97 -8.54
N GLU A 308 -15.19 9.12 -8.89
CA GLU A 308 -15.73 9.99 -9.92
C GLU A 308 -15.86 9.26 -11.26
N ASP A 309 -17.01 9.32 -11.88
CA ASP A 309 -17.28 8.76 -13.21
C ASP A 309 -17.10 9.85 -14.27
N ARG A 310 -15.88 9.94 -14.79
CA ARG A 310 -15.50 10.93 -15.81
C ARG A 310 -16.00 10.59 -17.22
N SER A 311 -16.62 9.43 -17.40
CA SER A 311 -17.28 9.07 -18.64
C SER A 311 -18.65 9.77 -18.81
N LYS A 312 -19.22 10.26 -17.72
CA LYS A 312 -20.48 10.97 -17.68
C LYS A 312 -20.29 12.48 -17.68
N PRO A 313 -21.28 13.25 -18.13
CA PRO A 313 -21.20 14.70 -18.14
C PRO A 313 -21.10 15.25 -16.70
N ILE A 314 -20.29 16.30 -16.54
CA ILE A 314 -20.15 17.00 -15.28
C ILE A 314 -21.44 17.81 -14.98
N ASN A 315 -21.82 17.86 -13.72
CA ASN A 315 -22.86 18.78 -13.27
C ASN A 315 -22.30 20.22 -13.26
N ARG A 316 -22.78 21.06 -14.16
CA ARG A 316 -22.28 22.42 -14.36
C ARG A 316 -22.46 23.35 -13.14
N HIS A 317 -23.49 23.08 -12.32
CA HIS A 317 -23.72 23.90 -11.13
C HIS A 317 -22.79 23.57 -9.98
N SER A 318 -22.55 22.29 -9.72
CA SER A 318 -21.66 21.83 -8.63
C SER A 318 -20.21 21.65 -9.06
N MET A 319 -19.91 21.65 -10.36
CA MET A 319 -18.61 21.33 -10.95
C MET A 319 -18.06 19.98 -10.45
N ARG A 320 -18.95 18.97 -10.41
CA ARG A 320 -18.61 17.62 -9.96
C ARG A 320 -19.14 16.58 -10.95
N TYR A 321 -18.34 15.53 -11.14
CA TYR A 321 -18.80 14.35 -11.84
C TYR A 321 -19.73 13.52 -10.96
N PRO A 322 -20.67 12.76 -11.53
CA PRO A 322 -21.39 11.75 -10.77
C PRO A 322 -20.41 10.67 -10.28
N TYR A 323 -20.80 9.94 -9.25
CA TYR A 323 -19.98 8.86 -8.73
C TYR A 323 -20.44 7.52 -9.30
N THR A 324 -19.49 6.63 -9.51
CA THR A 324 -19.74 5.21 -9.74
C THR A 324 -19.19 4.42 -8.55
N TYR A 325 -19.81 3.29 -8.26
CA TYR A 325 -19.37 2.41 -7.20
C TYR A 325 -19.18 1.01 -7.77
N THR A 326 -18.15 0.36 -7.29
CA THR A 326 -17.82 -1.03 -7.62
C THR A 326 -17.65 -1.81 -6.32
N HIS A 327 -18.11 -3.04 -6.31
CA HIS A 327 -17.88 -3.93 -5.18
C HIS A 327 -17.64 -5.35 -5.67
N ASN A 328 -16.72 -6.00 -5.01
CA ASN A 328 -16.35 -7.36 -5.31
C ASN A 328 -16.00 -8.15 -4.04
N ILE A 329 -16.10 -9.44 -4.13
CA ILE A 329 -15.66 -10.38 -3.10
C ILE A 329 -14.62 -11.32 -3.69
N ASN A 330 -13.54 -11.56 -2.94
CA ASN A 330 -12.51 -12.52 -3.29
C ASN A 330 -12.37 -13.54 -2.16
N ALA A 331 -12.17 -14.79 -2.53
CA ALA A 331 -11.97 -15.90 -1.62
C ALA A 331 -10.64 -16.59 -1.95
N ASN A 332 -9.74 -16.62 -0.98
CA ASN A 332 -8.48 -17.34 -1.07
C ASN A 332 -8.48 -18.45 -0.02
N GLY A 333 -8.30 -19.68 -0.45
CA GLY A 333 -8.29 -20.82 0.44
C GLY A 333 -7.02 -21.65 0.30
N ASN A 334 -6.58 -22.20 1.41
CA ASN A 334 -5.50 -23.18 1.47
C ASN A 334 -5.91 -24.33 2.37
N VAL A 335 -5.69 -25.56 1.91
CA VAL A 335 -6.02 -26.79 2.63
C VAL A 335 -4.84 -27.74 2.53
N LYS A 336 -4.30 -28.17 3.67
CA LYS A 336 -3.34 -29.29 3.72
C LYS A 336 -4.11 -30.60 3.79
N ILE A 337 -4.15 -31.32 2.67
CA ILE A 337 -4.84 -32.61 2.56
C ILE A 337 -4.03 -33.70 3.28
N SER A 338 -2.71 -33.62 3.24
CA SER A 338 -1.77 -34.46 3.97
C SER A 338 -0.48 -33.70 4.28
N ASN A 339 0.49 -34.30 4.96
CA ASN A 339 1.78 -33.69 5.24
C ASN A 339 2.49 -33.19 3.98
N ASN A 340 2.27 -33.87 2.83
CA ASN A 340 2.96 -33.60 1.58
C ASN A 340 2.04 -33.03 0.48
N TRP A 341 0.74 -32.89 0.73
CA TRP A 341 -0.20 -32.38 -0.23
C TRP A 341 -0.87 -31.12 0.27
N SER A 342 -0.83 -30.07 -0.52
CA SER A 342 -1.58 -28.84 -0.28
C SER A 342 -2.39 -28.44 -1.51
N LEU A 343 -3.57 -27.91 -1.26
CA LEU A 343 -4.49 -27.36 -2.25
C LEU A 343 -4.69 -25.88 -1.94
N SER A 344 -4.42 -25.03 -2.89
CA SER A 344 -4.77 -23.60 -2.82
C SER A 344 -5.76 -23.25 -3.91
N PHE A 345 -6.72 -22.42 -3.59
CA PHE A 345 -7.66 -21.89 -4.57
C PHE A 345 -7.84 -20.38 -4.37
N ASN A 346 -8.08 -19.69 -5.46
CA ASN A 346 -8.43 -18.29 -5.50
C ASN A 346 -9.60 -18.11 -6.46
N SER A 347 -10.64 -17.41 -6.01
CA SER A 347 -11.80 -17.07 -6.83
C SER A 347 -12.40 -15.76 -6.33
N GLY A 348 -13.14 -15.07 -7.18
CA GLY A 348 -13.84 -13.85 -6.81
C GLY A 348 -15.12 -13.68 -7.59
N TYR A 349 -15.92 -12.72 -7.17
CA TYR A 349 -17.15 -12.32 -7.84
C TYR A 349 -17.24 -10.81 -7.91
N ASP A 350 -17.44 -10.30 -9.11
CA ASP A 350 -17.72 -8.88 -9.38
C ASP A 350 -19.23 -8.68 -9.44
N PHE A 351 -19.78 -7.93 -8.48
CA PHE A 351 -21.22 -7.69 -8.41
C PHE A 351 -21.73 -6.71 -9.47
N GLN A 352 -20.85 -5.87 -10.04
CA GLN A 352 -21.22 -4.93 -11.08
C GLN A 352 -21.27 -5.60 -12.44
N ALA A 353 -20.25 -6.38 -12.77
CA ALA A 353 -20.20 -7.20 -13.98
C ALA A 353 -21.13 -8.42 -13.86
N LYS A 354 -21.48 -8.83 -12.64
CA LYS A 354 -22.25 -10.06 -12.32
C LYS A 354 -21.56 -11.33 -12.80
N GLU A 355 -20.24 -11.33 -12.73
CA GLU A 355 -19.40 -12.40 -13.25
C GLU A 355 -18.43 -12.91 -12.16
N ILE A 356 -18.08 -14.17 -12.27
CA ILE A 356 -17.00 -14.77 -11.47
C ILE A 356 -15.69 -14.30 -12.10
N THR A 357 -14.80 -13.74 -11.28
CA THR A 357 -13.46 -13.37 -11.71
C THR A 357 -12.65 -14.65 -11.97
N GLN A 358 -11.44 -14.46 -12.53
CA GLN A 358 -10.57 -15.61 -12.81
C GLN A 358 -10.42 -16.49 -11.56
N THR A 359 -10.79 -17.75 -11.72
CA THR A 359 -10.65 -18.77 -10.67
C THR A 359 -9.40 -19.59 -10.96
N SER A 360 -8.56 -19.77 -9.97
CA SER A 360 -7.38 -20.62 -10.03
C SER A 360 -7.40 -21.63 -8.90
N CYS A 361 -6.94 -22.83 -9.20
CA CYS A 361 -6.81 -23.91 -8.23
C CYS A 361 -5.44 -24.56 -8.46
N THR A 362 -4.61 -24.61 -7.45
CA THR A 362 -3.28 -25.20 -7.52
C THR A 362 -3.14 -26.30 -6.48
N ILE A 363 -2.78 -27.49 -6.93
CA ILE A 363 -2.43 -28.60 -6.07
C ILE A 363 -0.91 -28.76 -6.07
N THR A 364 -0.32 -28.85 -4.89
CA THR A 364 1.14 -29.00 -4.73
C THR A 364 1.44 -30.22 -3.90
N ARG A 365 2.42 -31.01 -4.36
CA ARG A 365 2.96 -32.17 -3.65
C ARG A 365 4.43 -31.95 -3.37
N ASP A 366 4.81 -32.01 -2.09
CA ASP A 366 6.19 -32.05 -1.67
C ASP A 366 6.71 -33.50 -1.72
N LEU A 367 7.76 -33.73 -2.51
CA LEU A 367 8.40 -35.02 -2.75
C LEU A 367 9.80 -35.07 -2.13
N HIS A 368 10.05 -34.29 -1.05
CA HIS A 368 11.30 -34.24 -0.28
C HIS A 368 12.47 -33.56 -1.02
N CYS A 369 12.71 -33.87 -2.30
CA CYS A 369 13.79 -33.29 -3.09
C CYS A 369 13.29 -32.30 -4.15
N PHE A 370 12.02 -32.32 -4.49
CA PHE A 370 11.39 -31.45 -5.47
C PHE A 370 9.89 -31.30 -5.21
N ASN A 371 9.32 -30.21 -5.66
CA ASN A 371 7.89 -29.92 -5.57
C ASN A 371 7.23 -30.13 -6.92
N LEU A 372 6.13 -30.86 -6.93
CA LEU A 372 5.25 -31.03 -8.08
C LEU A 372 4.03 -30.13 -7.89
N SER A 373 3.74 -29.26 -8.83
CA SER A 373 2.55 -28.42 -8.81
C SER A 373 1.78 -28.53 -10.11
N ALA A 374 0.46 -28.54 -10.00
CA ALA A 374 -0.47 -28.47 -11.12
C ALA A 374 -1.51 -27.39 -10.85
N SER A 375 -1.75 -26.53 -11.83
CA SER A 375 -2.70 -25.40 -11.76
C SER A 375 -3.61 -25.40 -12.98
#